data_80606367ae0939a417fc6fde50aab816
#
_entry.id   80606367ae0939a417fc6fde50aab816
#
_cell.length_a   1.000
_cell.length_b   1.000
_cell.length_c   1.000
_cell.angle_alpha   90.00
_cell.angle_beta   90.00
_cell.angle_gamma   90.00
#
_symmetry.space_group_name_H-M   'P 1'
#
loop_
_entity.id
_entity.type
_entity.pdbx_description
1 polymer ?
#
loop_
_entity_poly.entity_id
_entity_poly.type
_entity_poly.pdbx_seq_one_letter_code
_entity_poly.pdbx_strand_id
1 'polypeptide(L)' 'MAKIQLNGKKINIKRNFSILYLLKKYKLDNKKIAVELNGAIISKINYKRKHLKNNDKLEIVYFIGGG' A
#
# COMPACT_ATOMS: atom_id res chain seq x y z
N MET A 1 3.37 16.84 -3.82
CA MET A 1 2.95 15.47 -4.15
C MET A 1 4.13 14.51 -4.11
N ALA A 2 3.86 13.28 -3.81
CA ALA A 2 4.88 12.24 -3.81
C ALA A 2 4.64 11.28 -4.96
N LYS A 3 5.71 10.79 -5.55
CA LYS A 3 5.63 9.79 -6.62
C LYS A 3 6.08 8.45 -6.05
N ILE A 4 5.22 7.46 -6.13
CA ILE A 4 5.52 6.11 -5.65
C ILE A 4 5.30 5.10 -6.76
N GLN A 5 5.76 3.87 -6.53
CA GLN A 5 5.43 2.75 -7.40
C GLN A 5 4.40 1.87 -6.70
N LEU A 6 3.31 1.58 -7.41
CA LEU A 6 2.29 0.66 -6.92
C LEU A 6 2.23 -0.51 -7.88
N ASN A 7 2.69 -1.66 -7.41
CA ASN A 7 2.76 -2.89 -8.24
C ASN A 7 3.46 -2.61 -9.57
N GLY A 8 4.59 -1.94 -9.49
CA GLY A 8 5.40 -1.62 -10.67
C GLY A 8 4.95 -0.42 -11.47
N LYS A 9 3.83 0.19 -11.12
CA LYS A 9 3.29 1.32 -11.84
C LYS A 9 3.52 2.61 -11.06
N LYS A 10 4.06 3.63 -11.71
CA LYS A 10 4.30 4.91 -11.05
C LYS A 10 3.00 5.70 -10.94
N ILE A 11 2.71 6.17 -9.75
CA ILE A 11 1.55 7.01 -9.49
C ILE A 11 1.94 8.19 -8.62
N ASN A 12 1.15 9.25 -8.68
CA ASN A 12 1.31 10.41 -7.82
C ASN A 12 0.28 10.35 -6.70
N ILE A 13 0.73 10.65 -5.49
CA ILE A 13 -0.16 10.70 -4.33
C ILE A 13 0.07 12.02 -3.60
N LYS A 14 -0.91 12.41 -2.81
CA LYS A 14 -0.75 13.55 -1.91
C LYS A 14 0.23 13.19 -0.80
N ARG A 15 0.89 14.20 -0.26
CA ARG A 15 1.79 13.98 0.87
C ARG A 15 1.02 13.42 2.05
N ASN A 16 1.72 12.61 2.84
CA ASN A 16 1.18 12.01 4.06
C ASN A 16 0.03 11.05 3.82
N PHE A 17 -0.01 10.43 2.65
CA PHE A 17 -0.91 9.32 2.41
C PHE A 17 -0.47 8.14 3.27
N SER A 18 -1.37 7.62 4.09
CA SER A 18 -1.11 6.35 4.77
C SER A 18 -1.40 5.19 3.82
N ILE A 19 -0.84 4.03 4.13
CA ILE A 19 -1.15 2.83 3.36
C ILE A 19 -2.66 2.55 3.43
N LEU A 20 -3.25 2.71 4.61
CA LEU A 20 -4.69 2.47 4.77
C LEU A 20 -5.51 3.40 3.87
N TYR A 21 -5.12 4.66 3.79
CA TYR A 21 -5.82 5.61 2.92
C TYR A 21 -5.76 5.18 1.46
N LEU A 22 -4.58 4.73 1.03
CA LEU A 22 -4.40 4.25 -0.33
C LEU A 22 -5.29 3.04 -0.61
N LEU A 23 -5.33 2.09 0.32
CA LEU A 23 -6.17 0.90 0.16
C LEU A 23 -7.64 1.26 0.04
N LYS A 24 -8.09 2.22 0.84
CA LYS A 24 -9.48 2.67 0.77
C LYS A 24 -9.77 3.38 -0.54
N LYS A 25 -8.83 4.18 -1.01
CA LYS A 25 -9.00 4.90 -2.27
C LYS A 25 -9.19 3.94 -3.44
N TYR A 26 -8.48 2.82 -3.44
CA TYR A 26 -8.59 1.82 -4.49
C TYR A 26 -9.61 0.73 -4.14
N LYS A 27 -10.36 0.90 -3.06
CA LYS A 27 -11.41 -0.04 -2.64
C LYS A 27 -10.87 -1.45 -2.43
N LEU A 28 -9.71 -1.55 -1.83
CA LEU A 28 -9.08 -2.83 -1.57
C LEU A 28 -9.43 -3.31 -0.17
N ASP A 29 -9.79 -4.60 -0.07
CA ASP A 29 -10.13 -5.19 1.21
C ASP A 29 -8.84 -5.64 1.91
N ASN A 30 -8.48 -4.94 2.98
CA ASN A 30 -7.24 -5.22 3.70
C ASN A 30 -7.22 -6.59 4.39
N LYS A 31 -8.35 -7.28 4.44
CA LYS A 31 -8.40 -8.64 4.99
C LYS A 31 -7.93 -9.69 3.99
N LYS A 32 -7.92 -9.34 2.70
CA LYS A 32 -7.60 -10.29 1.64
C LYS A 32 -6.31 -9.95 0.91
N ILE A 33 -5.52 -9.07 1.46
CA ILE A 33 -4.29 -8.64 0.81
C ILE A 33 -3.12 -8.66 1.78
N ALA A 34 -1.92 -8.70 1.21
CA ALA A 34 -0.69 -8.44 1.94
C ALA A 34 -0.01 -7.26 1.27
N VAL A 35 0.65 -6.44 2.07
CA VAL A 35 1.32 -5.23 1.59
C VAL A 35 2.80 -5.32 1.89
N GLU A 36 3.61 -5.04 0.87
CA GLU A 36 5.05 -4.95 0.98
C GLU A 36 5.47 -3.53 0.66
N LEU A 37 6.26 -2.93 1.53
CA LEU A 37 6.78 -1.59 1.31
C LEU A 37 8.30 -1.67 1.26
N ASN A 38 8.85 -1.33 0.10
CA ASN A 38 10.30 -1.36 -0.12
C ASN A 38 10.94 -2.71 0.27
N GLY A 39 10.24 -3.78 -0.04
CA GLY A 39 10.72 -5.14 0.22
C GLY A 39 10.38 -5.70 1.58
N ALA A 40 9.73 -4.92 2.45
CA ALA A 40 9.39 -5.38 3.79
C ALA A 40 7.89 -5.52 3.94
N ILE A 41 7.44 -6.63 4.50
CA ILE A 41 6.02 -6.86 4.75
C ILE A 41 5.55 -5.96 5.87
N ILE A 42 4.43 -5.28 5.66
CA ILE A 42 3.85 -4.39 6.65
C ILE A 42 2.66 -5.10 7.28
N SER A 43 2.61 -5.15 8.60
CA SER A 43 1.48 -5.75 9.30
C SER A 43 0.26 -4.85 9.21
N LYS A 44 -0.92 -5.45 9.25
CA LYS A 44 -2.18 -4.71 9.07
C LYS A 44 -2.37 -3.61 10.11
N ILE A 45 -1.91 -3.84 11.32
CA ILE A 45 -2.05 -2.86 12.39
C ILE A 45 -1.30 -1.57 12.08
N ASN A 46 -0.30 -1.65 11.21
CA ASN A 46 0.51 -0.49 10.86
C ASN A 46 0.05 0.22 9.60
N TYR A 47 -0.99 -0.26 8.93
CA TYR A 47 -1.46 0.37 7.69
C TYR A 47 -1.83 1.83 7.89
N LYS A 48 -2.50 2.16 8.98
CA LYS A 48 -2.92 3.53 9.24
C LYS A 48 -1.79 4.41 9.75
N ARG A 49 -0.72 3.80 10.25
CA ARG A 49 0.40 4.55 10.81
C ARG A 49 1.52 4.78 9.82
N LYS A 50 1.62 3.91 8.83
CA LYS A 50 2.71 4.01 7.85
C LYS A 50 2.30 4.94 6.74
N HIS A 51 3.02 6.04 6.59
CA HIS A 51 2.77 7.04 5.56
C HIS A 51 3.75 6.83 4.42
N LEU A 52 3.26 7.01 3.21
CA LEU A 52 4.06 6.84 2.01
C LEU A 52 4.80 8.13 1.70
N LYS A 53 5.98 7.98 1.15
CA LYS A 53 6.82 9.11 0.78
C LYS A 53 7.38 8.90 -0.61
N ASN A 54 7.99 9.95 -1.13
CA ASN A 54 8.53 9.94 -2.49
C ASN A 54 9.48 8.75 -2.70
N ASN A 55 9.33 8.09 -3.83
CA ASN A 55 10.14 6.95 -4.24
C ASN A 55 9.86 5.64 -3.51
N ASP A 56 8.83 5.59 -2.70
CA ASP A 56 8.43 4.33 -2.07
C ASP A 56 7.93 3.34 -3.11
N LYS A 57 8.25 2.07 -2.90
CA LYS A 57 7.74 0.96 -3.71
C LYS A 57 6.77 0.15 -2.89
N LEU A 58 5.52 0.18 -3.30
CA LEU A 58 4.45 -0.53 -2.62
C LEU A 58 3.96 -1.66 -3.51
N GLU A 59 3.91 -2.86 -2.94
CA GLU A 59 3.38 -4.01 -3.65
C GLU A 59 2.24 -4.61 -2.85
N ILE A 60 1.15 -4.89 -3.55
CA ILE A 60 -0.05 -5.45 -2.93
C ILE A 60 -0.34 -6.78 -3.59
N VAL A 61 -0.42 -7.81 -2.76
CA VAL A 61 -0.68 -9.18 -3.21
C VAL A 61 -2.03 -9.62 -2.67
N TYR A 62 -2.83 -10.20 -3.53
CA TYR A 62 -4.13 -10.74 -3.12
C TYR A 62 -4.01 -12.19 -2.72
N PHE A 63 -4.69 -12.56 -1.65
CA PHE A 63 -4.83 -13.96 -1.28
C PHE A 63 -5.92 -14.57 -2.12
N ILE A 64 -5.60 -15.69 -2.75
CA ILE A 64 -6.53 -16.40 -3.63
C ILE A 64 -7.02 -17.64 -2.89
N GLY A 65 -8.29 -17.97 -3.13
CA GLY A 65 -8.92 -19.10 -2.49
C GLY A 65 -9.44 -18.72 -1.12
N GLY A 66 -10.07 -19.62 -0.43
CA GLY A 66 -10.72 -19.34 0.83
C GLY A 66 -9.78 -19.07 1.99
N GLY A 67 -8.60 -18.68 1.68
CA GLY A 67 -7.59 -18.41 2.70
C GLY A 67 -7.91 -17.22 3.55
#